data_a0ce3ffd36594f085bb1bcc503537f54
#
_entry.id   a0ce3ffd36594f085bb1bcc503537f54
#
_cell.length_a   1.000
_cell.length_b   1.000
_cell.length_c   1.000
_cell.angle_alpha   90.00
_cell.angle_beta   90.00
_cell.angle_gamma   90.00
#
_symmetry.space_group_name_H-M   'P 1'
#
loop_
_entity.id
_entity.type
_entity.pdbx_description
1 polymer ?
#
loop_
_entity_poly.entity_id
_entity_poly.type
_entity_poly.pdbx_seq_one_letter_code
_entity_poly.pdbx_strand_id
1 'polypeptide(L)'
;MMKVQDIYKSLGEYGCLLLCYLHEANIDVNITKYFNELVELDIIDNDCYVLDGDRLLKFFGSDKRITRGTNEVGNTIVPYKYGNAEHFVVVNERKEIVFNSLENSTCVRLGEPVWDKARYLA
;
A
#
# COMPACT_ATOMS: atom_id res chain seq x y z
N MET A 1 2.23 22.15 6.82
CA MET A 1 3.20 21.02 6.82
C MET A 1 2.96 20.14 8.05
N MET A 2 2.83 18.86 7.87
CA MET A 2 2.64 17.93 8.98
C MET A 2 3.95 17.70 9.75
N LYS A 3 3.82 17.49 11.05
CA LYS A 3 4.95 17.09 11.89
C LYS A 3 5.31 15.62 11.61
N VAL A 4 6.58 15.28 11.80
CA VAL A 4 7.08 13.92 11.52
C VAL A 4 6.31 12.86 12.30
N GLN A 5 6.00 13.09 13.58
CA GLN A 5 5.24 12.13 14.38
C GLN A 5 3.81 11.92 13.84
N ASP A 6 3.19 12.97 13.28
CA ASP A 6 1.85 12.86 12.68
C ASP A 6 1.91 12.05 11.39
N ILE A 7 3.00 12.21 10.61
CA ILE A 7 3.24 11.41 9.41
C ILE A 7 3.38 9.93 9.77
N TYR A 8 4.15 9.61 10.80
CA TYR A 8 4.30 8.21 11.25
C TYR A 8 2.97 7.63 11.71
N LYS A 9 2.15 8.42 12.40
CA LYS A 9 0.83 7.99 12.85
C LYS A 9 -0.08 7.69 11.66
N SER A 10 -0.16 8.60 10.69
CA SER A 10 -0.97 8.42 9.48
C SER A 10 -0.49 7.21 8.68
N LEU A 11 0.82 7.05 8.54
CA LEU A 11 1.40 5.91 7.82
C LEU A 11 1.01 4.58 8.47
N GLY A 12 1.03 4.52 9.82
CA GLY A 12 0.65 3.30 10.55
C GLY A 12 -0.84 3.00 10.48
N GLU A 13 -1.70 4.02 10.47
CA GLU A 13 -3.14 3.84 10.45
C GLU A 13 -3.71 3.65 9.04
N TYR A 14 -3.18 4.36 8.04
CA TYR A 14 -3.80 4.47 6.73
C TYR A 14 -2.85 4.18 5.57
N GLY A 15 -1.57 4.02 5.83
CA GLY A 15 -0.54 3.91 4.80
C GLY A 15 -0.29 2.50 4.28
N CYS A 16 -1.15 1.53 4.60
CA CYS A 16 -0.91 0.12 4.24
C CYS A 16 -0.76 -0.09 2.72
N LEU A 17 -1.58 0.56 1.91
CA LEU A 17 -1.48 0.44 0.45
C LEU A 17 -0.20 1.10 -0.08
N LEU A 18 0.14 2.28 0.43
CA LEU A 18 1.38 2.96 0.10
C LEU A 18 2.59 2.05 0.36
N LEU A 19 2.62 1.44 1.55
CA LEU A 19 3.71 0.54 1.94
C LEU A 19 3.75 -0.72 1.07
N CYS A 20 2.60 -1.27 0.68
CA CYS A 20 2.53 -2.39 -0.26
C CYS A 20 3.15 -2.03 -1.61
N TYR A 21 2.84 -0.87 -2.16
CA TYR A 21 3.40 -0.43 -3.42
C TYR A 21 4.92 -0.27 -3.35
N LEU A 22 5.42 0.35 -2.28
CA LEU A 22 6.87 0.51 -2.09
C LEU A 22 7.56 -0.84 -1.96
N HIS A 23 6.97 -1.76 -1.21
CA HIS A 23 7.50 -3.11 -1.04
C HIS A 23 7.59 -3.84 -2.39
N GLU A 24 6.52 -3.83 -3.17
CA GLU A 24 6.47 -4.57 -4.44
C GLU A 24 7.35 -3.95 -5.53
N ALA A 25 7.60 -2.66 -5.47
CA ALA A 25 8.49 -1.98 -6.41
C ALA A 25 9.96 -1.99 -5.94
N ASN A 26 10.26 -2.61 -4.80
CA ASN A 26 11.59 -2.63 -4.18
C ASN A 26 12.14 -1.21 -3.93
N ILE A 27 11.25 -0.30 -3.53
CA ILE A 27 11.61 1.07 -3.21
C ILE A 27 11.88 1.16 -1.72
N ASP A 28 13.16 1.36 -1.36
CA ASP A 28 13.60 1.50 0.03
C ASP A 28 13.94 2.95 0.32
N VAL A 29 12.93 3.71 0.74
CA VAL A 29 13.08 5.14 1.05
C VAL A 29 12.42 5.45 2.40
N ASN A 30 12.90 6.50 3.05
CA ASN A 30 12.21 7.04 4.22
C ASN A 30 11.10 7.96 3.70
N ILE A 31 9.87 7.44 3.70
CA ILE A 31 8.72 8.15 3.12
C ILE A 31 8.46 9.50 3.79
N THR A 32 8.86 9.67 5.06
CA THR A 32 8.65 10.93 5.77
C THR A 32 9.41 12.10 5.13
N LYS A 33 10.52 11.82 4.44
CA LYS A 33 11.29 12.86 3.73
C LYS A 33 10.55 13.42 2.53
N TYR A 34 9.65 12.62 1.94
CA TYR A 34 8.97 12.94 0.68
C TYR A 34 7.50 13.26 0.88
N PHE A 35 7.00 13.10 2.11
CA PHE A 35 5.57 13.18 2.40
C PHE A 35 4.96 14.50 1.90
N ASN A 36 5.52 15.64 2.29
CA ASN A 36 4.94 16.94 1.93
C ASN A 36 4.97 17.17 0.41
N GLU A 37 6.03 16.74 -0.26
CA GLU A 37 6.14 16.85 -1.73
C GLU A 37 5.10 15.97 -2.42
N LEU A 38 4.91 14.74 -1.94
CA LEU A 38 3.91 13.83 -2.50
C LEU A 38 2.49 14.36 -2.31
N VAL A 39 2.21 15.01 -1.18
CA VAL A 39 0.92 15.65 -0.93
C VAL A 39 0.71 16.84 -1.87
N GLU A 40 1.72 17.69 -2.04
CA GLU A 40 1.65 18.84 -2.95
C GLU A 40 1.40 18.42 -4.39
N LEU A 41 1.94 17.28 -4.81
CA LEU A 41 1.76 16.73 -6.15
C LEU A 41 0.47 15.93 -6.32
N ASP A 42 -0.36 15.85 -5.28
CA ASP A 42 -1.59 15.05 -5.28
C ASP A 42 -1.36 13.57 -5.58
N ILE A 43 -0.21 13.04 -5.20
CA ILE A 43 0.11 11.61 -5.31
C ILE A 43 -0.47 10.85 -4.12
N ILE A 44 -0.39 11.46 -2.94
CA ILE A 44 -1.03 10.95 -1.71
C ILE A 44 -1.81 12.10 -1.05
N ASP A 45 -2.71 11.77 -0.13
CA ASP A 45 -3.35 12.79 0.70
C ASP A 45 -2.67 12.92 2.06
N ASN A 46 -3.20 13.79 2.94
CA ASN A 46 -2.63 14.06 4.26
C ASN A 46 -2.70 12.85 5.21
N ASP A 47 -3.51 11.86 4.89
CA ASP A 47 -3.67 10.64 5.69
C ASP A 47 -2.90 9.45 5.09
N CYS A 48 -1.99 9.70 4.15
CA CYS A 48 -1.20 8.67 3.46
C CYS A 48 -2.01 7.75 2.55
N TYR A 49 -3.23 8.11 2.18
CA TYR A 49 -3.96 7.39 1.15
C TYR A 49 -3.36 7.69 -0.22
N VAL A 50 -3.17 6.66 -1.03
CA VAL A 50 -2.63 6.81 -2.38
C VAL A 50 -3.73 7.31 -3.32
N LEU A 51 -3.52 8.49 -3.88
CA LEU A 51 -4.44 9.09 -4.86
C LEU A 51 -4.10 8.64 -6.28
N ASP A 52 -2.80 8.44 -6.56
CA ASP A 52 -2.32 8.03 -7.88
C ASP A 52 -1.09 7.14 -7.71
N GLY A 53 -1.33 5.83 -7.73
CA GLY A 53 -0.27 4.85 -7.49
C GLY A 53 0.77 4.81 -8.61
N ASP A 54 0.38 4.97 -9.86
CA ASP A 54 1.32 4.97 -10.98
C ASP A 54 2.27 6.17 -10.91
N ARG A 55 1.77 7.33 -10.51
CA ARG A 55 2.62 8.51 -10.29
C ARG A 55 3.54 8.32 -9.09
N LEU A 56 3.07 7.63 -8.04
CA LEU A 56 3.91 7.29 -6.89
C LEU A 56 5.13 6.48 -7.33
N LEU A 57 4.90 5.44 -8.11
CA LEU A 57 5.97 4.57 -8.62
C LEU A 57 6.94 5.35 -9.49
N LYS A 58 6.40 6.16 -10.39
CA LYS A 58 7.22 6.99 -11.29
C LYS A 58 8.04 8.02 -10.52
N PHE A 59 7.48 8.61 -9.48
CA PHE A 59 8.17 9.59 -8.63
C PHE A 59 9.47 9.01 -8.07
N PHE A 60 9.46 7.73 -7.67
CA PHE A 60 10.62 7.04 -7.14
C PHE A 60 11.43 6.29 -8.20
N GLY A 61 11.18 6.54 -9.48
CA GLY A 61 11.98 5.99 -10.57
C GLY A 61 11.65 4.56 -10.98
N SER A 62 10.53 4.01 -10.53
CA SER A 62 10.10 2.69 -10.97
C SER A 62 9.39 2.78 -12.32
N ASP A 63 9.66 1.81 -13.19
CA ASP A 63 8.99 1.65 -14.48
C ASP A 63 7.76 0.73 -14.39
N LYS A 64 7.49 0.19 -13.21
CA LYS A 64 6.35 -0.69 -12.98
C LYS A 64 5.04 0.09 -12.98
N ARG A 65 3.97 -0.59 -13.37
CA ARG A 65 2.61 -0.03 -13.38
C ARG A 65 1.67 -0.92 -12.60
N ILE A 66 0.60 -0.32 -12.09
CA ILE A 66 -0.43 -1.03 -11.35
C ILE A 66 -1.40 -1.66 -12.34
N THR A 67 -1.59 -2.97 -12.21
CA THR A 67 -2.53 -3.76 -13.01
C THR A 67 -3.61 -4.30 -12.09
N ARG A 68 -4.87 -4.12 -12.46
CA ARG A 68 -6.02 -4.65 -11.71
C ARG A 68 -6.13 -6.15 -11.88
N GLY A 69 -6.44 -6.84 -10.78
CA GLY A 69 -6.66 -8.27 -10.78
C GLY A 69 -5.63 -9.02 -9.94
N THR A 70 -5.71 -10.34 -9.99
CA THR A 70 -4.83 -11.26 -9.28
C THR A 70 -3.69 -11.69 -10.21
N ASN A 71 -2.46 -11.63 -9.70
CA ASN A 71 -1.30 -12.14 -10.43
C ASN A 71 -1.15 -13.63 -10.14
N GLU A 72 -1.45 -14.46 -11.15
CA GLU A 72 -1.44 -15.91 -10.99
C GLU A 72 -0.03 -16.51 -10.85
N VAL A 73 1.00 -15.74 -11.21
CA VAL A 73 2.40 -16.22 -11.23
C VAL A 73 3.31 -15.41 -10.31
N GLY A 74 2.76 -14.60 -9.43
CA GLY A 74 3.58 -13.75 -8.55
C GLY A 74 2.75 -13.14 -7.44
N ASN A 75 3.23 -12.01 -6.94
CA ASN A 75 2.60 -11.33 -5.81
C ASN A 75 1.41 -10.49 -6.23
N THR A 76 0.42 -10.44 -5.35
CA THR A 76 -0.79 -9.62 -5.49
C THR A 76 -0.98 -8.78 -4.24
N ILE A 77 -1.37 -7.53 -4.42
CA ILE A 77 -1.77 -6.64 -3.32
C ILE A 77 -3.28 -6.77 -3.19
N VAL A 78 -3.77 -7.17 -2.00
CA VAL A 78 -5.19 -7.41 -1.78
C VAL A 78 -5.60 -6.88 -0.41
N PRO A 79 -6.77 -6.21 -0.29
CA PRO A 79 -7.27 -5.80 1.01
C PRO A 79 -8.02 -6.95 1.69
N TYR A 80 -7.80 -7.08 3.00
CA TYR A 80 -8.65 -7.89 3.88
C TYR A 80 -9.65 -6.95 4.53
N LYS A 81 -10.91 -7.34 4.55
CA LYS A 81 -12.00 -6.53 5.09
C LYS A 81 -12.63 -7.20 6.29
N TYR A 82 -12.83 -6.42 7.35
CA TYR A 82 -13.60 -6.81 8.53
C TYR A 82 -14.49 -5.64 8.92
N GLY A 83 -15.81 -5.84 8.86
CA GLY A 83 -16.77 -4.75 9.03
C GLY A 83 -16.57 -3.66 7.98
N ASN A 84 -16.33 -2.43 8.42
CA ASN A 84 -16.08 -1.29 7.53
C ASN A 84 -14.59 -1.00 7.36
N ALA A 85 -13.71 -1.78 7.98
CA ALA A 85 -12.27 -1.60 7.92
C ALA A 85 -11.66 -2.47 6.84
N GLU A 86 -10.65 -1.92 6.14
CA GLU A 86 -9.87 -2.65 5.15
C GLU A 86 -8.38 -2.46 5.44
N HIS A 87 -7.60 -3.51 5.20
CA HIS A 87 -6.15 -3.46 5.36
C HIS A 87 -5.48 -4.21 4.20
N PHE A 88 -4.65 -3.49 3.43
CA PHE A 88 -3.94 -4.06 2.30
C PHE A 88 -2.70 -4.82 2.74
N VAL A 89 -2.52 -6.00 2.14
CA VAL A 89 -1.33 -6.85 2.33
C VAL A 89 -0.84 -7.32 0.97
N VAL A 90 0.32 -7.95 0.94
CA VAL A 90 0.84 -8.62 -0.26
C VAL A 90 0.77 -10.12 -0.02
N VAL A 91 0.21 -10.84 -0.97
CA VAL A 91 0.17 -12.30 -0.97
C VAL A 91 0.93 -12.84 -2.17
N ASN A 92 1.46 -14.07 -2.06
CA ASN A 92 2.12 -14.74 -3.17
C ASN A 92 1.10 -15.52 -4.02
N GLU A 93 1.58 -16.30 -5.00
CA GLU A 93 0.72 -17.08 -5.90
C GLU A 93 -0.06 -18.19 -5.17
N ARG A 94 0.36 -18.56 -3.97
CA ARG A 94 -0.34 -19.53 -3.11
C ARG A 94 -1.30 -18.84 -2.16
N LYS A 95 -1.46 -17.52 -2.27
CA LYS A 95 -2.31 -16.69 -1.40
C LYS A 95 -1.83 -16.63 0.04
N GLU A 96 -0.55 -16.88 0.26
CA GLU A 96 0.09 -16.70 1.55
C GLU A 96 0.56 -15.25 1.70
N ILE A 97 0.34 -14.65 2.88
CA ILE A 97 0.76 -13.27 3.13
C ILE A 97 2.28 -13.23 3.24
N VAL A 98 2.92 -12.41 2.39
CA VAL A 98 4.37 -12.22 2.37
C VAL A 98 4.79 -10.83 2.82
N PHE A 99 3.85 -9.89 2.90
CA PHE A 99 4.10 -8.57 3.46
C PHE A 99 2.84 -8.05 4.12
N ASN A 100 2.96 -7.61 5.38
CA ASN A 100 1.88 -7.01 6.16
C ASN A 100 2.48 -5.93 7.05
N SER A 101 2.13 -4.67 6.79
CA SER A 101 2.67 -3.53 7.53
C SER A 101 2.12 -3.40 8.96
N LEU A 102 1.12 -4.21 9.33
CA LEU A 102 0.50 -4.19 10.65
C LEU A 102 0.33 -5.63 11.14
N GLU A 103 1.26 -6.12 11.96
CA GLU A 103 1.31 -7.52 12.41
C GLU A 103 0.01 -8.05 13.01
N ASN A 104 -0.67 -7.24 13.81
CA ASN A 104 -1.86 -7.66 14.55
C ASN A 104 -3.15 -7.11 13.93
N SER A 105 -3.20 -6.98 12.59
CA SER A 105 -4.38 -6.48 11.90
C SER A 105 -5.60 -7.35 12.20
N THR A 106 -6.66 -6.73 12.73
CA THR A 106 -7.95 -7.39 12.93
C THR A 106 -8.55 -7.83 11.59
N CYS A 107 -8.36 -7.02 10.54
CA CYS A 107 -8.84 -7.35 9.20
C CYS A 107 -8.25 -8.65 8.68
N VAL A 108 -6.96 -8.88 8.93
CA VAL A 108 -6.28 -10.11 8.50
C VAL A 108 -6.70 -11.30 9.35
N ARG A 109 -6.80 -11.11 10.68
CA ARG A 109 -7.13 -12.21 11.60
C ARG A 109 -8.56 -12.68 11.50
N LEU A 110 -9.50 -11.75 11.33
CA LEU A 110 -10.93 -12.02 11.43
C LEU A 110 -11.69 -11.74 10.13
N GLY A 111 -11.08 -11.06 9.18
CA GLY A 111 -11.71 -10.66 7.94
C GLY A 111 -11.43 -11.60 6.78
N GLU A 112 -11.89 -11.19 5.61
CA GLU A 112 -11.77 -11.95 4.37
C GLU A 112 -11.11 -11.10 3.29
N PRO A 113 -10.31 -11.70 2.39
CA PRO A 113 -9.73 -10.94 1.28
C PRO A 113 -10.79 -10.55 0.26
N VAL A 114 -10.67 -9.33 -0.27
CA VAL A 114 -11.59 -8.79 -1.27
C VAL A 114 -10.87 -8.79 -2.63
N TRP A 115 -11.01 -9.90 -3.36
CA TRP A 115 -10.27 -10.11 -4.62
C TRP A 115 -10.67 -9.14 -5.72
N ASP A 116 -11.88 -8.58 -5.69
CA ASP A 116 -12.34 -7.57 -6.65
C ASP A 116 -11.49 -6.29 -6.60
N LYS A 117 -10.82 -6.05 -5.48
CA LYS A 117 -9.94 -4.89 -5.27
C LYS A 117 -8.46 -5.25 -5.38
N ALA A 118 -8.13 -6.46 -5.80
CA ALA A 118 -6.77 -6.91 -5.95
C ALA A 118 -6.06 -6.18 -7.09
N ARG A 119 -4.76 -6.03 -6.96
CA ARG A 119 -3.88 -5.43 -7.96
C ARG A 119 -2.47 -5.94 -7.82
N TYR A 120 -1.67 -5.75 -8.86
CA TYR A 120 -0.27 -6.14 -8.82
C TYR A 120 0.56 -5.19 -9.70
N LEU A 121 1.87 -5.22 -9.51
CA LEU A 121 2.81 -4.41 -10.29
C LEU A 121 3.38 -5.25 -11.45
N ALA A 122 3.36 -4.66 -12.62
CA ALA A 122 3.87 -5.32 -13.82
C ALA A 122 4.84 -4.41 -14.57
#